data_d646d61bb7bf286d71e030c7875bce0f
#
_entry.id   d646d61bb7bf286d71e030c7875bce0f
#
_cell.length_a   1.000
_cell.length_b   1.000
_cell.length_c   1.000
_cell.angle_alpha   90.00
_cell.angle_beta   90.00
_cell.angle_gamma   90.00
#
_symmetry.space_group_name_H-M   'P 1'
#
loop_
_entity.id
_entity.type
_entity.pdbx_description
1 polymer ?
#
loop_
_entity_poly.entity_id
_entity_poly.type
_entity_poly.pdbx_seq_one_letter_code
_entity_poly.pdbx_strand_id
1 'polypeptide(L)'
;MLRMFHIREISPSGWIALKEGLFIRHKKTMTTCDYEFSVNYKNIFPINECEKSVPYKILSFDIEASSSHGDFPLAKKNYLKLSQEIVDYLLNKKLKCDENLLRNLIKISFGYAEKNYQISDIFIKGKITEEELDEKIDELIKIKPGLKENYLEPIVSEDEEEENEDTEITNIEVFEDKPFKKKRVSSHKNKDISLLDLLNDETCERNTKILELTKCFGQHNPNRGDNWEGIFPSIKGDMVTFIGSSFIKNGESKPYLNHLICLNECNDIDGIEIECYDKEKDVLIAWQKLIHRENPDIIIGYNIHGFDEAFMYKRSQELGCVLELSQLSRFKNEKCLKETWQGNNKPKKVGIEESSIKLASGQYDLMYYQISGRLQIDLLNLFRREEQLP
;
A
#
# COMPACT_ATOMS: atom_id res chain seq x y z
N MET A 1 -3.82 30.39 15.23
CA MET A 1 -3.67 30.93 13.85
C MET A 1 -4.88 31.76 13.43
N LEU A 2 -6.11 31.25 13.37
CA LEU A 2 -7.31 32.00 12.93
C LEU A 2 -7.52 33.33 13.66
N ARG A 3 -7.35 33.35 14.99
CA ARG A 3 -7.47 34.59 15.79
C ARG A 3 -6.45 35.67 15.36
N MET A 4 -5.25 35.28 14.94
CA MET A 4 -4.24 36.20 14.42
C MET A 4 -4.68 36.83 13.09
N PHE A 5 -5.21 36.01 12.17
CA PHE A 5 -5.75 36.50 10.90
C PHE A 5 -6.86 37.54 11.11
N HIS A 6 -7.81 37.28 12.00
CA HIS A 6 -8.88 38.20 12.35
C HIS A 6 -8.34 39.52 12.96
N ILE A 7 -7.46 39.44 13.97
CA ILE A 7 -6.95 40.61 14.67
C ILE A 7 -6.11 41.50 13.72
N ARG A 8 -5.43 40.86 12.77
CA ARG A 8 -4.54 41.58 11.84
C ARG A 8 -5.17 41.84 10.47
N GLU A 9 -6.42 41.45 10.27
CA GLU A 9 -7.13 41.59 8.99
C GLU A 9 -6.35 40.97 7.81
N ILE A 10 -5.63 39.87 8.07
CA ILE A 10 -4.80 39.19 7.09
C ILE A 10 -5.63 38.10 6.40
N SER A 11 -5.70 38.15 5.08
CA SER A 11 -6.24 37.06 4.28
C SER A 11 -5.34 35.82 4.38
N PRO A 12 -5.88 34.59 4.54
CA PRO A 12 -5.09 33.36 4.62
C PRO A 12 -4.15 33.12 3.43
N SER A 13 -4.47 33.66 2.26
CA SER A 13 -3.68 33.57 1.02
C SER A 13 -3.26 34.95 0.46
N GLY A 14 -3.36 36.02 1.26
CA GLY A 14 -3.03 37.35 0.86
C GLY A 14 -1.53 37.69 1.02
N TRP A 15 -1.12 38.79 0.38
CA TRP A 15 0.20 39.33 0.56
C TRP A 15 0.37 39.98 1.93
N ILE A 16 1.55 39.80 2.52
CA ILE A 16 1.92 40.43 3.79
C ILE A 16 3.25 41.16 3.66
N ALA A 17 3.41 42.22 4.45
CA ALA A 17 4.67 42.91 4.65
C ALA A 17 5.19 42.68 6.06
N LEU A 18 6.49 42.48 6.18
CA LEU A 18 7.23 42.50 7.44
C LEU A 18 8.05 43.80 7.50
N LYS A 19 7.91 44.53 8.59
CA LYS A 19 8.67 45.79 8.75
C LYS A 19 10.15 45.48 9.00
N GLU A 20 11.02 46.12 8.25
CA GLU A 20 12.46 45.96 8.39
C GLU A 20 12.93 46.24 9.82
N GLY A 21 13.85 45.39 10.31
CA GLY A 21 14.35 45.46 11.69
C GLY A 21 13.43 44.87 12.75
N LEU A 22 12.19 44.45 12.43
CA LEU A 22 11.23 43.83 13.36
C LEU A 22 11.00 42.34 13.16
N PHE A 23 11.81 41.70 12.35
CA PHE A 23 11.80 40.24 12.14
C PHE A 23 13.23 39.69 12.18
N ILE A 24 13.33 38.38 12.49
CA ILE A 24 14.59 37.63 12.45
C ILE A 24 14.49 36.64 11.28
N ARG A 25 15.39 36.77 10.31
CA ARG A 25 15.55 35.75 9.26
C ARG A 25 16.45 34.65 9.77
N HIS A 26 15.95 33.39 9.74
CA HIS A 26 16.72 32.24 10.15
C HIS A 26 17.69 31.80 9.06
N LYS A 27 18.98 31.66 9.41
CA LYS A 27 20.01 31.10 8.51
C LYS A 27 19.91 29.58 8.43
N LYS A 28 19.58 28.94 9.55
CA LYS A 28 19.33 27.49 9.63
C LYS A 28 17.82 27.28 9.67
N THR A 29 17.26 26.84 8.56
CA THR A 29 15.82 26.61 8.42
C THR A 29 15.40 25.25 8.95
N MET A 30 14.21 25.18 9.54
CA MET A 30 13.54 23.95 9.95
C MET A 30 12.63 23.40 8.84
N THR A 31 12.46 24.15 7.76
CA THR A 31 11.60 23.80 6.63
C THR A 31 12.40 23.75 5.33
N THR A 32 11.76 23.25 4.26
CA THR A 32 12.27 23.28 2.88
C THR A 32 11.92 24.59 2.16
N CYS A 33 11.31 25.56 2.86
CA CYS A 33 11.00 26.88 2.30
C CYS A 33 12.27 27.72 2.08
N ASP A 34 12.25 28.61 1.09
CA ASP A 34 13.37 29.49 0.76
C ASP A 34 13.68 30.51 1.86
N TYR A 35 12.65 30.88 2.61
CA TYR A 35 12.76 31.85 3.70
C TYR A 35 11.99 31.38 4.93
N GLU A 36 12.60 31.63 6.09
CA GLU A 36 11.99 31.35 7.40
C GLU A 36 12.26 32.54 8.33
N PHE A 37 11.18 33.09 8.85
CA PHE A 37 11.24 34.30 9.68
C PHE A 37 10.56 34.08 11.03
N SER A 38 11.14 34.65 12.10
CA SER A 38 10.45 34.87 13.37
C SER A 38 10.07 36.34 13.48
N VAL A 39 8.79 36.61 13.72
CA VAL A 39 8.24 37.93 13.80
C VAL A 39 7.12 37.99 14.83
N ASN A 40 7.01 39.09 15.58
CA ASN A 40 5.85 39.32 16.41
C ASN A 40 4.62 39.54 15.53
N TYR A 41 3.51 38.89 15.83
CA TYR A 41 2.29 38.99 15.01
C TYR A 41 1.78 40.40 14.80
N LYS A 42 2.10 41.34 15.72
CA LYS A 42 1.77 42.77 15.59
C LYS A 42 2.54 43.49 14.48
N ASN A 43 3.64 42.90 14.02
CA ASN A 43 4.52 43.44 12.97
C ASN A 43 4.30 42.76 11.60
N ILE A 44 3.20 42.06 11.44
CA ILE A 44 2.74 41.51 10.16
C ILE A 44 1.63 42.42 9.64
N PHE A 45 1.80 42.95 8.43
CA PHE A 45 0.85 43.88 7.82
C PHE A 45 0.28 43.29 6.54
N PRO A 46 -1.07 43.32 6.33
CA PRO A 46 -1.65 42.90 5.06
C PRO A 46 -1.32 43.91 3.97
N ILE A 47 -1.16 43.41 2.74
CA ILE A 47 -1.03 44.23 1.52
C ILE A 47 -2.25 43.93 0.65
N ASN A 48 -3.39 44.55 0.99
CA ASN A 48 -4.67 44.26 0.35
C ASN A 48 -4.76 44.74 -1.10
N GLU A 49 -3.90 45.68 -1.51
CA GLU A 49 -3.88 46.22 -2.86
C GLU A 49 -3.05 45.40 -3.86
N CYS A 50 -2.37 44.33 -3.38
CA CYS A 50 -1.55 43.50 -4.23
C CYS A 50 -2.36 42.27 -4.73
N GLU A 51 -2.77 42.36 -6.00
CA GLU A 51 -3.49 41.29 -6.68
C GLU A 51 -2.59 40.26 -7.41
N LYS A 52 -1.26 40.38 -7.26
CA LYS A 52 -0.32 39.48 -7.89
C LYS A 52 -0.51 38.04 -7.35
N SER A 53 -0.73 37.11 -8.24
CA SER A 53 -0.73 35.68 -7.89
C SER A 53 0.68 35.13 -7.92
N VAL A 54 1.00 34.30 -6.93
CA VAL A 54 2.19 33.42 -6.96
C VAL A 54 1.77 32.09 -7.52
N PRO A 55 2.34 31.62 -8.65
CA PRO A 55 1.96 30.36 -9.23
C PRO A 55 2.39 29.20 -8.31
N TYR A 56 1.41 28.35 -7.94
CA TYR A 56 1.70 27.11 -7.21
C TYR A 56 2.48 26.16 -8.09
N LYS A 57 3.46 25.46 -7.50
CA LYS A 57 4.11 24.32 -8.11
C LYS A 57 3.25 23.08 -7.87
N ILE A 58 2.84 22.44 -8.94
CA ILE A 58 2.00 21.25 -8.92
C ILE A 58 2.84 20.07 -9.40
N LEU A 59 2.88 19.00 -8.62
CA LEU A 59 3.42 17.70 -8.98
C LEU A 59 2.25 16.78 -9.34
N SER A 60 2.28 16.17 -10.52
CA SER A 60 1.51 14.98 -10.85
C SER A 60 2.45 13.78 -10.87
N PHE A 61 2.07 12.69 -10.20
CA PHE A 61 2.88 11.46 -10.22
C PHE A 61 2.02 10.22 -10.36
N ASP A 62 2.66 9.15 -10.80
CA ASP A 62 2.10 7.82 -10.93
C ASP A 62 3.21 6.78 -10.76
N ILE A 63 2.86 5.56 -10.32
CA ILE A 63 3.82 4.45 -10.21
C ILE A 63 3.45 3.31 -11.13
N GLU A 64 4.48 2.60 -11.60
CA GLU A 64 4.32 1.32 -12.25
C GLU A 64 4.95 0.21 -11.41
N ALA A 65 4.21 -0.85 -11.18
CA ALA A 65 4.66 -2.01 -10.45
C ALA A 65 4.53 -3.26 -11.33
N SER A 66 5.51 -4.15 -11.24
CA SER A 66 5.56 -5.34 -12.10
C SER A 66 5.31 -6.62 -11.32
N SER A 67 4.26 -7.34 -11.69
CA SER A 67 4.03 -8.71 -11.22
C SER A 67 4.72 -9.72 -12.13
N SER A 68 5.45 -10.67 -11.53
CA SER A 68 6.12 -11.76 -12.25
C SER A 68 5.15 -12.72 -12.97
N HIS A 69 3.86 -12.68 -12.65
CA HIS A 69 2.84 -13.59 -13.19
C HIS A 69 1.86 -12.90 -14.14
N GLY A 70 2.00 -11.59 -14.38
CA GLY A 70 1.04 -10.81 -15.17
C GLY A 70 -0.29 -10.53 -14.45
N ASP A 71 -0.38 -10.86 -13.16
CA ASP A 71 -1.52 -10.51 -12.30
C ASP A 71 -1.42 -9.04 -11.86
N PHE A 72 -2.50 -8.53 -11.25
CA PHE A 72 -2.45 -7.23 -10.59
C PHE A 72 -1.36 -7.21 -9.51
N PRO A 73 -0.44 -6.21 -9.50
CA PRO A 73 0.71 -6.22 -8.61
C PRO A 73 0.31 -6.07 -7.14
N LEU A 74 0.95 -6.85 -6.27
CA LEU A 74 0.76 -6.84 -4.83
C LEU A 74 2.05 -6.44 -4.12
N ALA A 75 2.02 -5.33 -3.39
CA ALA A 75 3.18 -4.82 -2.64
C ALA A 75 3.70 -5.79 -1.56
N LYS A 76 2.81 -6.62 -1.00
CA LYS A 76 3.13 -7.74 -0.10
C LYS A 76 2.40 -8.98 -0.59
N LYS A 77 3.09 -10.11 -0.64
CA LYS A 77 2.54 -11.41 -1.04
C LYS A 77 2.58 -12.40 0.11
N ASN A 78 1.64 -13.32 0.10
CA ASN A 78 1.53 -14.46 0.99
C ASN A 78 1.27 -15.76 0.20
N TYR A 79 1.10 -16.86 0.89
CA TYR A 79 0.86 -18.18 0.26
C TYR A 79 -0.59 -18.41 -0.19
N LEU A 80 -1.47 -17.39 -0.15
CA LEU A 80 -2.88 -17.53 -0.51
C LEU A 80 -3.06 -18.05 -1.95
N LYS A 81 -2.34 -17.45 -2.91
CA LYS A 81 -2.40 -17.87 -4.32
C LYS A 81 -1.98 -19.33 -4.50
N LEU A 82 -0.85 -19.74 -3.92
CA LEU A 82 -0.43 -21.15 -3.97
C LEU A 82 -1.47 -22.07 -3.34
N SER A 83 -2.03 -21.69 -2.20
CA SER A 83 -3.08 -22.47 -1.54
C SER A 83 -4.33 -22.62 -2.42
N GLN A 84 -4.73 -21.55 -3.11
CA GLN A 84 -5.82 -21.57 -4.08
C GLN A 84 -5.51 -22.54 -5.24
N GLU A 85 -4.35 -22.39 -5.86
CA GLU A 85 -3.93 -23.23 -6.99
C GLU A 85 -3.85 -24.71 -6.60
N ILE A 86 -3.31 -25.06 -5.43
CA ILE A 86 -3.26 -26.44 -4.93
C ILE A 86 -4.67 -26.99 -4.72
N VAL A 87 -5.54 -26.26 -4.01
CA VAL A 87 -6.91 -26.70 -3.74
C VAL A 87 -7.69 -26.86 -5.04
N ASP A 88 -7.58 -25.90 -5.96
CA ASP A 88 -8.26 -25.95 -7.27
C ASP A 88 -7.73 -27.09 -8.15
N TYR A 89 -6.43 -27.34 -8.12
CA TYR A 89 -5.84 -28.50 -8.81
C TYR A 89 -6.44 -29.81 -8.32
N LEU A 90 -6.53 -30.00 -6.99
CA LEU A 90 -7.11 -31.21 -6.39
C LEU A 90 -8.60 -31.38 -6.74
N LEU A 91 -9.38 -30.30 -6.64
CA LEU A 91 -10.82 -30.32 -6.91
C LEU A 91 -11.12 -30.56 -8.41
N ASN A 92 -10.45 -29.83 -9.30
CA ASN A 92 -10.67 -29.94 -10.75
C ASN A 92 -10.28 -31.32 -11.31
N LYS A 93 -9.21 -31.90 -10.78
CA LYS A 93 -8.75 -33.22 -11.17
C LYS A 93 -9.41 -34.35 -10.40
N LYS A 94 -10.22 -34.04 -9.38
CA LYS A 94 -10.83 -35.00 -8.45
C LYS A 94 -9.81 -35.98 -7.86
N LEU A 95 -8.65 -35.44 -7.46
CA LEU A 95 -7.55 -36.23 -6.91
C LEU A 95 -7.63 -36.25 -5.39
N LYS A 96 -7.35 -37.41 -4.81
CA LYS A 96 -7.03 -37.52 -3.39
C LYS A 96 -5.62 -36.96 -3.15
N CYS A 97 -5.50 -36.07 -2.20
CA CYS A 97 -4.23 -35.49 -1.78
C CYS A 97 -3.52 -36.50 -0.84
N ASP A 98 -2.43 -37.05 -1.29
CA ASP A 98 -1.48 -37.80 -0.44
C ASP A 98 -0.22 -36.91 -0.19
N GLU A 99 0.68 -37.39 0.67
CA GLU A 99 1.90 -36.72 1.01
C GLU A 99 2.79 -36.45 -0.21
N ASN A 100 2.88 -37.41 -1.13
CA ASN A 100 3.74 -37.31 -2.32
C ASN A 100 3.19 -36.27 -3.31
N LEU A 101 1.87 -36.24 -3.51
CA LEU A 101 1.24 -35.27 -4.39
C LEU A 101 1.39 -33.84 -3.83
N LEU A 102 1.11 -33.63 -2.53
CA LEU A 102 1.27 -32.32 -1.90
C LEU A 102 2.73 -31.85 -1.97
N ARG A 103 3.70 -32.73 -1.65
CA ARG A 103 5.12 -32.46 -1.77
C ARG A 103 5.51 -32.06 -3.19
N ASN A 104 5.04 -32.78 -4.19
CA ASN A 104 5.32 -32.48 -5.59
C ASN A 104 4.75 -31.13 -6.01
N LEU A 105 3.51 -30.81 -5.66
CA LEU A 105 2.88 -29.51 -5.98
C LEU A 105 3.65 -28.33 -5.35
N ILE A 106 4.11 -28.48 -4.10
CA ILE A 106 4.94 -27.48 -3.44
C ILE A 106 6.31 -27.38 -4.13
N LYS A 107 6.99 -28.49 -4.43
CA LYS A 107 8.29 -28.50 -5.14
C LYS A 107 8.19 -27.84 -6.52
N ILE A 108 7.09 -28.01 -7.25
CA ILE A 108 6.83 -27.31 -8.52
C ILE A 108 6.88 -25.80 -8.31
N SER A 109 6.16 -25.29 -7.30
CA SER A 109 6.09 -23.84 -7.04
C SER A 109 7.44 -23.24 -6.63
N PHE A 110 8.34 -24.03 -6.04
CA PHE A 110 9.70 -23.59 -5.68
C PHE A 110 10.74 -23.89 -6.76
N GLY A 111 10.33 -24.49 -7.90
CA GLY A 111 11.21 -24.77 -9.03
C GLY A 111 12.09 -26.02 -8.87
N TYR A 112 11.75 -26.92 -7.93
CA TYR A 112 12.48 -28.17 -7.67
C TYR A 112 11.83 -29.43 -8.31
N ALA A 113 10.71 -29.25 -9.02
CA ALA A 113 10.07 -30.33 -9.77
C ALA A 113 9.64 -29.86 -11.15
N GLU A 114 9.24 -30.83 -12.01
CA GLU A 114 8.83 -30.56 -13.38
C GLU A 114 7.64 -29.57 -13.43
N LYS A 115 7.75 -28.56 -14.26
CA LYS A 115 6.80 -27.44 -14.32
C LYS A 115 5.39 -27.87 -14.68
N ASN A 116 4.41 -27.43 -13.88
CA ASN A 116 2.99 -27.60 -14.13
C ASN A 116 2.34 -26.22 -14.31
N TYR A 117 1.72 -25.96 -15.46
CA TYR A 117 1.11 -24.66 -15.79
C TYR A 117 -0.06 -24.26 -14.86
N GLN A 118 -0.55 -25.17 -14.00
CA GLN A 118 -1.61 -24.89 -13.03
C GLN A 118 -1.06 -24.43 -11.67
N ILE A 119 0.25 -24.51 -11.47
CA ILE A 119 0.94 -24.09 -10.23
C ILE A 119 1.96 -23.02 -10.62
N SER A 120 1.82 -21.84 -10.05
CA SER A 120 2.70 -20.68 -10.30
C SER A 120 4.00 -20.80 -9.52
N ASP A 121 5.08 -20.26 -10.11
CA ASP A 121 6.37 -20.15 -9.44
C ASP A 121 6.29 -19.16 -8.27
N ILE A 122 7.00 -19.42 -7.18
CA ILE A 122 7.07 -18.56 -6.00
C ILE A 122 8.46 -17.93 -5.91
N PHE A 123 8.50 -16.63 -5.68
CA PHE A 123 9.74 -15.87 -5.45
C PHE A 123 9.84 -15.50 -3.97
N ILE A 124 10.71 -16.22 -3.24
CA ILE A 124 10.91 -16.03 -1.80
C ILE A 124 11.96 -14.97 -1.49
N LYS A 125 11.91 -14.42 -0.27
CA LYS A 125 13.01 -13.63 0.31
C LYS A 125 14.10 -14.61 0.77
N GLY A 126 15.31 -14.44 0.24
CA GLY A 126 16.42 -15.37 0.51
C GLY A 126 16.48 -16.54 -0.45
N LYS A 127 17.13 -17.61 -0.01
CA LYS A 127 17.28 -18.88 -0.74
C LYS A 127 16.87 -20.01 0.20
N ILE A 128 16.37 -21.09 -0.37
CA ILE A 128 16.09 -22.35 0.31
C ILE A 128 16.70 -23.45 -0.54
N THR A 129 17.29 -24.46 0.06
CA THR A 129 17.76 -25.65 -0.68
C THR A 129 16.60 -26.65 -0.82
N GLU A 130 16.77 -27.65 -1.67
CA GLU A 130 15.75 -28.70 -1.85
C GLU A 130 15.60 -29.53 -0.57
N GLU A 131 16.69 -29.82 0.13
CA GLU A 131 16.70 -30.53 1.40
C GLU A 131 15.95 -29.76 2.50
N GLU A 132 16.25 -28.46 2.65
CA GLU A 132 15.55 -27.57 3.59
C GLU A 132 14.06 -27.46 3.25
N LEU A 133 13.70 -27.45 1.97
CA LEU A 133 12.31 -27.43 1.52
C LEU A 133 11.60 -28.74 1.90
N ASP A 134 12.25 -29.90 1.72
CA ASP A 134 11.70 -31.20 2.11
C ASP A 134 11.45 -31.27 3.61
N GLU A 135 12.39 -30.80 4.45
CA GLU A 135 12.21 -30.73 5.91
C GLU A 135 10.99 -29.88 6.28
N LYS A 136 10.82 -28.71 5.63
CA LYS A 136 9.66 -27.83 5.87
C LYS A 136 8.34 -28.43 5.40
N ILE A 137 8.36 -29.20 4.32
CA ILE A 137 7.17 -29.94 3.87
C ILE A 137 6.81 -31.05 4.87
N ASP A 138 7.81 -31.75 5.41
CA ASP A 138 7.59 -32.74 6.47
C ASP A 138 7.00 -32.13 7.75
N GLU A 139 7.42 -30.92 8.07
CA GLU A 139 6.85 -30.13 9.17
C GLU A 139 5.40 -29.73 8.87
N LEU A 140 5.12 -29.23 7.66
CA LEU A 140 3.78 -28.86 7.19
C LEU A 140 2.78 -30.02 7.30
N ILE A 141 3.17 -31.21 6.82
CA ILE A 141 2.30 -32.42 6.81
C ILE A 141 1.92 -32.85 8.23
N LYS A 142 2.79 -32.61 9.21
CA LYS A 142 2.54 -32.93 10.63
C LYS A 142 1.60 -31.96 11.32
N ILE A 143 1.32 -30.81 10.71
CA ILE A 143 0.40 -29.82 11.29
C ILE A 143 -1.00 -30.40 11.34
N LYS A 144 -1.64 -30.21 12.48
CA LYS A 144 -3.06 -30.41 12.65
C LYS A 144 -3.73 -29.05 12.67
N PRO A 145 -4.39 -28.63 11.58
CA PRO A 145 -5.18 -27.41 11.58
C PRO A 145 -6.26 -27.53 12.65
N GLY A 146 -6.12 -26.77 13.73
CA GLY A 146 -7.13 -26.70 14.75
C GLY A 146 -8.31 -25.90 14.19
N LEU A 147 -9.39 -26.56 13.83
CA LEU A 147 -10.66 -25.91 13.54
C LEU A 147 -11.17 -25.27 14.84
N LYS A 148 -10.67 -24.09 15.18
CA LYS A 148 -11.27 -23.25 16.23
C LYS A 148 -12.59 -22.72 15.69
N GLU A 149 -13.67 -23.07 16.39
CA GLU A 149 -15.02 -22.55 16.21
C GLU A 149 -15.04 -21.02 16.28
N ASN A 150 -14.73 -20.32 15.21
CA ASN A 150 -15.04 -18.89 15.05
C ASN A 150 -14.82 -18.49 13.57
N TYR A 151 -15.47 -19.21 12.65
CA TYR A 151 -15.63 -18.70 11.30
C TYR A 151 -16.77 -17.69 11.29
N LEU A 152 -16.43 -16.43 11.16
CA LEU A 152 -17.37 -15.38 10.85
C LEU A 152 -17.62 -15.44 9.34
N GLU A 153 -18.79 -15.91 8.96
CA GLU A 153 -19.26 -15.76 7.59
C GLU A 153 -19.28 -14.28 7.21
N PRO A 154 -18.84 -13.90 6.01
CA PRO A 154 -19.10 -12.58 5.49
C PRO A 154 -20.63 -12.42 5.44
N ILE A 155 -21.14 -11.38 6.08
CA ILE A 155 -22.54 -10.98 5.93
C ILE A 155 -22.66 -10.47 4.50
N VAL A 156 -23.11 -11.34 3.59
CA VAL A 156 -23.72 -10.89 2.36
C VAL A 156 -25.05 -10.27 2.80
N SER A 157 -25.18 -8.97 2.66
CA SER A 157 -26.46 -8.31 2.76
C SER A 157 -27.32 -8.85 1.64
N GLU A 158 -28.30 -9.69 1.98
CA GLU A 158 -29.44 -9.95 1.13
C GLU A 158 -30.22 -8.65 1.03
N ASP A 159 -29.95 -7.87 0.02
CA ASP A 159 -30.86 -6.89 -0.56
C ASP A 159 -30.38 -6.57 -1.98
N GLU A 160 -31.28 -6.90 -2.92
CA GLU A 160 -31.37 -6.49 -4.30
C GLU A 160 -30.57 -7.28 -5.35
N GLU A 161 -31.24 -8.33 -5.83
CA GLU A 161 -31.12 -8.82 -7.19
C GLU A 161 -31.58 -7.73 -8.17
N GLU A 162 -30.63 -7.13 -8.90
CA GLU A 162 -30.91 -6.59 -10.24
C GLU A 162 -29.87 -7.17 -11.20
N GLU A 163 -30.40 -8.00 -12.09
CA GLU A 163 -29.74 -8.54 -13.26
C GLU A 163 -29.20 -7.39 -14.14
N ASN A 164 -27.90 -7.37 -14.36
CA ASN A 164 -27.32 -6.81 -15.57
C ASN A 164 -26.16 -7.67 -16.00
N GLU A 165 -26.42 -8.38 -17.11
CA GLU A 165 -25.42 -9.10 -17.91
C GLU A 165 -24.36 -8.12 -18.44
N ASP A 166 -23.16 -8.67 -18.65
CA ASP A 166 -22.00 -8.08 -19.31
C ASP A 166 -21.10 -7.16 -18.46
N THR A 167 -20.26 -7.79 -17.63
CA THR A 167 -18.91 -7.27 -17.38
C THR A 167 -17.94 -8.40 -17.05
N GLU A 168 -16.87 -8.44 -17.81
CA GLU A 168 -15.76 -9.39 -17.69
C GLU A 168 -15.16 -9.40 -16.28
N ILE A 169 -14.89 -10.61 -15.83
CA ILE A 169 -14.41 -10.95 -14.48
C ILE A 169 -13.00 -10.42 -14.28
N THR A 170 -12.85 -9.35 -13.52
CA THR A 170 -11.61 -8.99 -12.84
C THR A 170 -11.88 -8.66 -11.38
N ASN A 171 -12.34 -9.65 -10.61
CA ASN A 171 -12.47 -9.53 -9.17
C ASN A 171 -11.49 -10.48 -8.49
N ILE A 172 -10.25 -10.02 -8.31
CA ILE A 172 -9.39 -10.51 -7.22
C ILE A 172 -9.75 -9.65 -6.02
N GLU A 173 -10.71 -10.10 -5.22
CA GLU A 173 -10.96 -9.49 -3.91
C GLU A 173 -9.75 -9.75 -3.02
N VAL A 174 -9.00 -8.69 -2.77
CA VAL A 174 -8.02 -8.62 -1.69
C VAL A 174 -8.82 -8.66 -0.38
N PHE A 175 -8.73 -9.78 0.35
CA PHE A 175 -9.29 -9.87 1.69
C PHE A 175 -8.50 -8.95 2.62
N GLU A 176 -8.95 -7.71 2.79
CA GLU A 176 -8.52 -6.82 3.86
C GLU A 176 -9.41 -7.05 5.09
N ASP A 177 -8.77 -7.11 6.27
CA ASP A 177 -9.41 -7.32 7.56
C ASP A 177 -10.51 -6.28 7.85
N LYS A 178 -11.78 -6.64 7.63
CA LYS A 178 -12.94 -5.87 8.12
C LYS A 178 -13.27 -6.29 9.56
N PRO A 179 -13.65 -5.36 10.44
CA PRO A 179 -14.02 -5.70 11.82
C PRO A 179 -15.35 -6.45 11.86
N PHE A 180 -15.30 -7.73 12.21
CA PHE A 180 -16.44 -8.64 12.25
C PHE A 180 -17.36 -8.41 13.45
N LYS A 181 -18.68 -8.36 13.21
CA LYS A 181 -19.71 -8.46 14.25
C LYS A 181 -19.99 -9.92 14.58
N LYS A 182 -19.81 -10.31 15.86
CA LYS A 182 -19.98 -11.67 16.34
C LYS A 182 -21.45 -12.12 16.32
N LYS A 183 -21.77 -13.17 15.57
CA LYS A 183 -22.99 -13.98 15.75
C LYS A 183 -22.59 -15.32 16.37
N ARG A 184 -23.24 -15.74 17.45
CA ARG A 184 -23.01 -17.04 18.10
C ARG A 184 -23.64 -18.14 17.27
N VAL A 185 -22.88 -19.13 16.87
CA VAL A 185 -23.36 -20.39 16.28
C VAL A 185 -22.85 -21.55 17.14
N SER A 186 -23.66 -22.59 17.20
CA SER A 186 -23.62 -23.74 18.10
C SER A 186 -22.37 -24.64 17.97
N SER A 187 -22.02 -25.23 19.11
CA SER A 187 -20.86 -26.09 19.34
C SER A 187 -20.82 -27.34 18.49
N HIS A 188 -19.76 -27.52 17.69
CA HIS A 188 -19.29 -28.81 17.21
C HIS A 188 -17.89 -29.10 17.76
N LYS A 189 -17.69 -30.33 18.22
CA LYS A 189 -16.50 -30.83 18.90
C LYS A 189 -15.26 -30.69 18.01
N ASN A 190 -14.17 -30.12 18.57
CA ASN A 190 -12.83 -30.16 17.99
C ASN A 190 -12.47 -31.57 17.53
N LYS A 191 -12.39 -31.80 16.22
CA LYS A 191 -11.71 -32.96 15.66
C LYS A 191 -10.29 -32.53 15.34
N ASP A 192 -9.30 -33.19 15.93
CA ASP A 192 -7.90 -33.16 15.50
C ASP A 192 -7.79 -33.80 14.11
N ILE A 193 -8.06 -33.01 13.06
CA ILE A 193 -8.00 -33.44 11.67
C ILE A 193 -6.61 -33.14 11.14
N SER A 194 -5.95 -34.04 10.45
CA SER A 194 -4.69 -33.76 9.75
C SER A 194 -4.92 -32.84 8.56
N LEU A 195 -3.87 -32.13 8.10
CA LEU A 195 -3.97 -31.30 6.92
C LEU A 195 -4.43 -32.06 5.68
N LEU A 196 -3.94 -33.30 5.50
CA LEU A 196 -4.33 -34.14 4.37
C LEU A 196 -5.80 -34.58 4.46
N ASP A 197 -6.29 -34.92 5.66
CA ASP A 197 -7.70 -35.24 5.85
C ASP A 197 -8.60 -34.05 5.55
N LEU A 198 -8.18 -32.83 5.96
CA LEU A 198 -8.90 -31.61 5.65
C LEU A 198 -8.98 -31.33 4.14
N LEU A 199 -7.86 -31.51 3.42
CA LEU A 199 -7.83 -31.34 1.96
C LEU A 199 -8.70 -32.35 1.22
N ASN A 200 -8.83 -33.58 1.77
CA ASN A 200 -9.62 -34.68 1.22
C ASN A 200 -11.09 -34.70 1.67
N ASP A 201 -11.47 -33.90 2.65
CA ASP A 201 -12.83 -33.83 3.16
C ASP A 201 -13.76 -33.18 2.13
N GLU A 202 -14.66 -33.98 1.53
CA GLU A 202 -15.63 -33.50 0.54
C GLU A 202 -16.70 -32.58 1.15
N THR A 203 -16.87 -32.61 2.47
CA THR A 203 -17.85 -31.77 3.19
C THR A 203 -17.27 -30.39 3.56
N CYS A 204 -15.94 -30.23 3.48
CA CYS A 204 -15.26 -28.98 3.77
C CYS A 204 -15.29 -28.03 2.56
N GLU A 205 -15.76 -26.81 2.78
CA GLU A 205 -15.83 -25.79 1.74
C GLU A 205 -14.46 -25.43 1.17
N ARG A 206 -14.43 -25.10 -0.14
CA ARG A 206 -13.23 -24.71 -0.87
C ARG A 206 -12.45 -23.58 -0.16
N ASN A 207 -13.14 -22.52 0.25
CA ASN A 207 -12.51 -21.36 0.89
C ASN A 207 -11.89 -21.73 2.25
N THR A 208 -12.53 -22.62 3.01
CA THR A 208 -12.00 -23.11 4.29
C THR A 208 -10.69 -23.88 4.07
N LYS A 209 -10.62 -24.78 3.07
CA LYS A 209 -9.38 -25.49 2.71
C LYS A 209 -8.26 -24.53 2.35
N ILE A 210 -8.55 -23.51 1.54
CA ILE A 210 -7.58 -22.51 1.13
C ILE A 210 -7.04 -21.73 2.33
N LEU A 211 -7.93 -21.23 3.20
CA LEU A 211 -7.54 -20.46 4.39
C LEU A 211 -6.68 -21.29 5.36
N GLU A 212 -7.07 -22.52 5.63
CA GLU A 212 -6.31 -23.39 6.54
C GLU A 212 -4.96 -23.78 5.95
N LEU A 213 -4.90 -24.12 4.66
CA LEU A 213 -3.63 -24.39 3.99
C LEU A 213 -2.71 -23.14 4.02
N THR A 214 -3.26 -21.95 3.75
CA THR A 214 -2.50 -20.69 3.82
C THR A 214 -1.96 -20.45 5.23
N LYS A 215 -2.76 -20.71 6.27
CA LYS A 215 -2.30 -20.61 7.67
C LYS A 215 -1.17 -21.59 7.98
N CYS A 216 -1.25 -22.81 7.45
CA CYS A 216 -0.21 -23.81 7.64
C CYS A 216 1.11 -23.43 6.95
N PHE A 217 1.07 -22.83 5.78
CA PHE A 217 2.27 -22.25 5.14
C PHE A 217 2.88 -21.10 5.98
N GLY A 218 2.06 -20.38 6.70
CA GLY A 218 2.39 -19.23 7.50
C GLY A 218 1.81 -17.94 6.90
N GLN A 219 1.27 -17.11 7.77
CA GLN A 219 0.70 -15.81 7.41
C GLN A 219 1.61 -14.69 7.89
N HIS A 220 1.69 -13.62 7.12
CA HIS A 220 2.22 -12.36 7.60
C HIS A 220 1.33 -11.86 8.75
N ASN A 221 1.92 -11.65 9.94
CA ASN A 221 1.21 -11.06 11.06
C ASN A 221 1.40 -9.54 11.06
N PRO A 222 0.43 -8.74 10.59
CA PRO A 222 0.57 -7.29 10.51
C PRO A 222 0.74 -6.62 11.89
N ASN A 223 0.40 -7.33 12.99
CA ASN A 223 0.50 -6.82 14.35
C ASN A 223 1.88 -7.03 14.99
N ARG A 224 2.77 -7.81 14.37
CA ARG A 224 4.12 -8.11 14.87
C ARG A 224 5.25 -7.48 14.03
N GLY A 225 4.93 -6.53 13.16
CA GLY A 225 5.88 -5.93 12.24
C GLY A 225 6.27 -6.89 11.11
N ASP A 226 7.50 -6.75 10.60
CA ASP A 226 7.98 -7.57 9.47
C ASP A 226 8.42 -9.00 9.88
N ASN A 227 8.14 -9.43 11.10
CA ASN A 227 8.50 -10.77 11.57
C ASN A 227 7.53 -11.81 10.97
N TRP A 228 8.03 -12.53 9.97
CA TRP A 228 7.37 -13.69 9.40
C TRP A 228 7.56 -14.89 10.33
N GLU A 229 6.46 -15.46 10.82
CA GLU A 229 6.45 -16.64 11.69
C GLU A 229 5.90 -17.88 10.93
N GLY A 230 6.13 -17.99 9.64
CA GLY A 230 5.69 -19.12 8.84
C GLY A 230 6.71 -20.27 8.81
N ILE A 231 6.25 -21.46 8.47
CA ILE A 231 7.13 -22.61 8.20
C ILE A 231 8.02 -22.32 6.99
N PHE A 232 7.41 -21.76 5.94
CA PHE A 232 8.11 -21.41 4.70
C PHE A 232 8.62 -19.97 4.73
N PRO A 233 9.65 -19.64 3.94
CA PRO A 233 10.17 -18.27 3.82
C PRO A 233 9.09 -17.31 3.31
N SER A 234 9.18 -16.04 3.69
CA SER A 234 8.26 -15.02 3.17
C SER A 234 8.43 -14.83 1.66
N ILE A 235 7.32 -14.59 0.96
CA ILE A 235 7.31 -14.30 -0.48
C ILE A 235 7.69 -12.84 -0.72
N LYS A 236 8.41 -12.57 -1.80
CA LYS A 236 8.70 -11.20 -2.24
C LYS A 236 7.44 -10.55 -2.79
N GLY A 237 7.15 -9.34 -2.36
CA GLY A 237 6.14 -8.52 -3.00
C GLY A 237 6.58 -8.02 -4.38
N ASP A 238 5.64 -7.57 -5.18
CA ASP A 238 5.93 -6.98 -6.48
C ASP A 238 6.61 -5.62 -6.31
N MET A 239 7.57 -5.34 -7.19
CA MET A 239 8.42 -4.17 -7.06
C MET A 239 7.84 -2.97 -7.80
N VAL A 240 8.06 -1.78 -7.27
CA VAL A 240 7.91 -0.53 -8.02
C VAL A 240 9.03 -0.46 -9.04
N THR A 241 8.67 -0.43 -10.32
CA THR A 241 9.63 -0.41 -11.44
C THR A 241 9.86 0.97 -11.99
N PHE A 242 8.82 1.84 -11.97
CA PHE A 242 8.89 3.21 -12.43
C PHE A 242 8.11 4.14 -11.50
N ILE A 243 8.61 5.36 -11.35
CA ILE A 243 7.87 6.48 -10.77
C ILE A 243 7.97 7.65 -11.74
N GLY A 244 6.87 7.93 -12.45
CA GLY A 244 6.72 9.09 -13.32
C GLY A 244 6.30 10.33 -12.54
N SER A 245 6.93 11.47 -12.80
CA SER A 245 6.63 12.73 -12.12
C SER A 245 6.65 13.89 -13.13
N SER A 246 5.62 14.71 -13.12
CA SER A 246 5.50 15.90 -13.97
C SER A 246 5.24 17.12 -13.11
N PHE A 247 6.05 18.16 -13.30
CA PHE A 247 5.98 19.39 -12.52
C PHE A 247 5.57 20.57 -13.40
N ILE A 248 4.51 21.26 -13.00
CA ILE A 248 3.97 22.43 -13.69
C ILE A 248 3.75 23.57 -12.69
N LYS A 249 3.91 24.82 -13.16
CA LYS A 249 3.44 25.99 -12.41
C LYS A 249 2.00 26.30 -12.81
N ASN A 250 1.18 26.60 -11.82
CA ASN A 250 -0.22 26.98 -12.07
C ASN A 250 -0.31 28.16 -13.04
N GLY A 251 -1.14 27.99 -14.10
CA GLY A 251 -1.28 28.96 -15.18
C GLY A 251 -0.35 28.73 -16.38
N GLU A 252 0.63 27.84 -16.30
CA GLU A 252 1.44 27.41 -17.44
C GLU A 252 0.75 26.27 -18.20
N SER A 253 0.94 26.19 -19.51
CA SER A 253 0.33 25.17 -20.37
C SER A 253 1.20 23.91 -20.52
N LYS A 254 2.46 23.96 -20.10
CA LYS A 254 3.42 22.87 -20.23
C LYS A 254 4.19 22.66 -18.94
N PRO A 255 4.48 21.42 -18.59
CA PRO A 255 5.40 21.12 -17.48
C PRO A 255 6.78 21.75 -17.74
N TYR A 256 7.40 22.24 -16.69
CA TYR A 256 8.79 22.67 -16.73
C TYR A 256 9.77 21.54 -16.50
N LEU A 257 9.29 20.42 -15.94
CA LEU A 257 10.08 19.21 -15.70
C LEU A 257 9.17 17.97 -15.84
N ASN A 258 9.57 17.02 -16.70
CA ASN A 258 9.11 15.66 -16.68
C ASN A 258 10.26 14.77 -16.20
N HIS A 259 10.02 13.94 -15.21
CA HIS A 259 11.04 13.16 -14.55
C HIS A 259 10.59 11.70 -14.41
N LEU A 260 11.48 10.77 -14.68
CA LEU A 260 11.24 9.33 -14.57
C LEU A 260 12.33 8.68 -13.71
N ILE A 261 11.93 7.99 -12.66
CA ILE A 261 12.82 7.19 -11.84
C ILE A 261 12.56 5.72 -12.16
N CYS A 262 13.60 4.99 -12.54
CA CYS A 262 13.51 3.62 -13.03
C CYS A 262 14.27 2.63 -12.13
N LEU A 263 13.71 1.46 -11.98
CA LEU A 263 14.44 0.30 -11.46
C LEU A 263 15.17 -0.37 -12.62
N ASN A 264 16.46 -0.63 -12.46
CA ASN A 264 17.40 -1.08 -13.49
C ASN A 264 17.63 -0.02 -14.59
N GLU A 265 17.60 -0.40 -15.86
CA GLU A 265 17.96 0.44 -16.99
C GLU A 265 16.72 0.93 -17.76
N CYS A 266 16.82 2.13 -18.30
CA CYS A 266 15.83 2.69 -19.21
C CYS A 266 16.57 3.44 -20.34
N ASN A 267 16.01 3.40 -21.54
CA ASN A 267 16.52 4.20 -22.65
C ASN A 267 16.17 5.67 -22.45
N ASP A 268 17.05 6.56 -22.96
CA ASP A 268 16.79 8.00 -22.97
C ASP A 268 15.48 8.32 -23.73
N ILE A 269 14.69 9.22 -23.17
CA ILE A 269 13.44 9.73 -23.75
C ILE A 269 13.56 11.24 -23.87
N ASP A 270 13.37 11.77 -25.08
CA ASP A 270 13.48 13.21 -25.34
C ASP A 270 12.51 14.02 -24.45
N GLY A 271 13.05 15.03 -23.77
CA GLY A 271 12.28 15.91 -22.88
C GLY A 271 11.94 15.33 -21.51
N ILE A 272 12.53 14.19 -21.13
CA ILE A 272 12.37 13.56 -19.81
C ILE A 272 13.73 13.42 -19.13
N GLU A 273 13.84 13.89 -17.89
CA GLU A 273 14.98 13.63 -17.01
C GLU A 273 14.82 12.20 -16.43
N ILE A 274 15.80 11.30 -16.67
CA ILE A 274 15.73 9.90 -16.26
C ILE A 274 16.81 9.60 -15.22
N GLU A 275 16.42 8.98 -14.11
CA GLU A 275 17.32 8.43 -13.11
C GLU A 275 17.10 6.92 -12.99
N CYS A 276 18.18 6.11 -13.06
CA CYS A 276 18.11 4.65 -12.96
C CYS A 276 18.84 4.14 -11.71
N TYR A 277 18.27 3.13 -11.06
CA TYR A 277 18.79 2.55 -9.83
C TYR A 277 18.69 1.02 -9.85
N ASP A 278 19.72 0.32 -9.36
CA ASP A 278 19.74 -1.14 -9.29
C ASP A 278 18.84 -1.72 -8.17
N LYS A 279 18.43 -0.89 -7.22
CA LYS A 279 17.65 -1.32 -6.05
C LYS A 279 16.36 -0.52 -5.91
N GLU A 280 15.26 -1.22 -5.71
CA GLU A 280 13.95 -0.61 -5.48
C GLU A 280 13.94 0.39 -4.31
N LYS A 281 14.68 0.09 -3.23
CA LYS A 281 14.85 1.04 -2.12
C LYS A 281 15.34 2.41 -2.60
N ASP A 282 16.33 2.42 -3.50
CA ASP A 282 16.92 3.67 -3.99
C ASP A 282 15.96 4.41 -4.93
N VAL A 283 15.11 3.70 -5.70
CA VAL A 283 14.00 4.27 -6.48
C VAL A 283 13.04 5.05 -5.59
N LEU A 284 12.57 4.44 -4.49
CA LEU A 284 11.65 5.10 -3.55
C LEU A 284 12.29 6.32 -2.88
N ILE A 285 13.54 6.22 -2.47
CA ILE A 285 14.27 7.32 -1.82
C ILE A 285 14.62 8.45 -2.82
N ALA A 286 14.89 8.11 -4.08
CA ALA A 286 15.10 9.11 -5.12
C ALA A 286 13.85 9.96 -5.34
N TRP A 287 12.66 9.36 -5.35
CA TRP A 287 11.40 10.09 -5.44
C TRP A 287 11.17 11.04 -4.24
N GLN A 288 11.44 10.58 -3.02
CA GLN A 288 11.39 11.44 -1.84
C GLN A 288 12.35 12.64 -1.96
N LYS A 289 13.57 12.43 -2.47
CA LYS A 289 14.54 13.51 -2.72
C LYS A 289 14.08 14.45 -3.82
N LEU A 290 13.45 13.93 -4.89
CA LEU A 290 12.87 14.72 -5.97
C LEU A 290 11.79 15.68 -5.44
N ILE A 291 10.89 15.20 -4.56
CA ILE A 291 9.91 16.06 -3.90
C ILE A 291 10.58 17.19 -3.10
N HIS A 292 11.67 16.90 -2.41
CA HIS A 292 12.41 17.93 -1.67
C HIS A 292 13.14 18.91 -2.60
N ARG A 293 13.72 18.43 -3.72
CA ARG A 293 14.40 19.24 -4.73
C ARG A 293 13.44 20.24 -5.38
N GLU A 294 12.32 19.74 -5.87
CA GLU A 294 11.33 20.53 -6.58
C GLU A 294 10.40 21.33 -5.66
N ASN A 295 10.19 20.83 -4.46
CA ASN A 295 9.39 21.45 -3.39
C ASN A 295 7.98 21.87 -3.85
N PRO A 296 7.13 20.96 -4.38
CA PRO A 296 5.78 21.28 -4.87
C PRO A 296 4.87 21.77 -3.74
N ASP A 297 3.91 22.63 -4.09
CA ASP A 297 2.84 23.08 -3.20
C ASP A 297 1.68 22.11 -3.16
N ILE A 298 1.38 21.51 -4.33
CA ILE A 298 0.27 20.60 -4.54
C ILE A 298 0.80 19.30 -5.15
N ILE A 299 0.35 18.19 -4.66
CA ILE A 299 0.61 16.85 -5.19
C ILE A 299 -0.72 16.28 -5.66
N ILE A 300 -0.80 15.87 -6.91
CA ILE A 300 -1.97 15.28 -7.53
C ILE A 300 -1.63 13.92 -8.17
N GLY A 301 -2.63 13.08 -8.33
CA GLY A 301 -2.57 11.86 -9.12
C GLY A 301 -3.94 11.21 -9.19
N TYR A 302 -4.06 10.16 -9.95
CA TYR A 302 -5.31 9.44 -10.12
C TYR A 302 -5.30 8.17 -9.27
N ASN A 303 -6.20 8.07 -8.30
CA ASN A 303 -6.30 6.96 -7.33
C ASN A 303 -5.05 6.79 -6.43
N ILE A 304 -4.29 7.84 -6.20
CA ILE A 304 -3.05 7.77 -5.42
C ILE A 304 -3.28 7.38 -3.96
N HIS A 305 -4.43 7.72 -3.38
CA HIS A 305 -4.82 7.31 -2.02
C HIS A 305 -5.38 5.89 -1.96
N GLY A 306 -5.85 5.35 -3.09
CA GLY A 306 -6.34 3.97 -3.18
C GLY A 306 -5.26 2.97 -3.55
N PHE A 307 -4.19 3.40 -4.23
CA PHE A 307 -3.16 2.49 -4.73
C PHE A 307 -1.72 2.96 -4.46
N ASP A 308 -1.27 4.04 -5.10
CA ASP A 308 0.16 4.39 -5.19
C ASP A 308 0.84 4.58 -3.84
N GLU A 309 0.27 5.41 -2.96
CA GLU A 309 0.86 5.70 -1.66
C GLU A 309 0.83 4.47 -0.74
N ALA A 310 -0.26 3.71 -0.77
CA ALA A 310 -0.37 2.46 -0.03
C ALA A 310 0.64 1.42 -0.52
N PHE A 311 0.81 1.31 -1.85
CA PHE A 311 1.76 0.40 -2.46
C PHE A 311 3.19 0.76 -2.07
N MET A 312 3.63 2.00 -2.29
CA MET A 312 4.96 2.48 -1.92
C MET A 312 5.22 2.33 -0.41
N TYR A 313 4.23 2.59 0.44
CA TYR A 313 4.36 2.41 1.88
C TYR A 313 4.60 0.94 2.24
N LYS A 314 3.79 0.01 1.72
CA LYS A 314 3.95 -1.43 1.95
C LYS A 314 5.31 -1.94 1.43
N ARG A 315 5.77 -1.43 0.26
CA ARG A 315 7.11 -1.74 -0.27
C ARG A 315 8.20 -1.19 0.63
N SER A 316 8.08 0.05 1.10
CA SER A 316 9.07 0.65 2.00
C SER A 316 9.20 -0.10 3.34
N GLN A 317 8.11 -0.69 3.83
CA GLN A 317 8.15 -1.60 4.99
C GLN A 317 8.98 -2.84 4.69
N GLU A 318 8.76 -3.47 3.54
CA GLU A 318 9.50 -4.66 3.13
C GLU A 318 10.99 -4.38 2.91
N LEU A 319 11.32 -3.20 2.40
CA LEU A 319 12.68 -2.74 2.10
C LEU A 319 13.39 -2.06 3.29
N GLY A 320 12.70 -1.90 4.43
CA GLY A 320 13.24 -1.28 5.63
C GLY A 320 13.59 0.21 5.46
N CYS A 321 12.81 0.97 4.67
CA CYS A 321 13.06 2.39 4.39
C CYS A 321 11.86 3.30 4.66
N VAL A 322 10.91 2.87 5.49
CA VAL A 322 9.70 3.63 5.83
C VAL A 322 10.02 5.02 6.37
N LEU A 323 11.02 5.10 7.26
CA LEU A 323 11.34 6.36 7.92
C LEU A 323 11.96 7.38 6.97
N GLU A 324 12.72 6.92 5.98
CA GLU A 324 13.31 7.75 4.95
C GLU A 324 12.24 8.21 3.95
N LEU A 325 11.48 7.27 3.38
CA LEU A 325 10.42 7.57 2.41
C LEU A 325 9.36 8.51 2.99
N SER A 326 8.99 8.34 4.27
CA SER A 326 7.95 9.15 4.91
C SER A 326 8.32 10.61 5.15
N GLN A 327 9.55 11.05 4.84
CA GLN A 327 9.97 12.45 4.97
C GLN A 327 9.55 13.28 3.74
N LEU A 328 8.25 13.45 3.54
CA LEU A 328 7.68 14.16 2.39
C LEU A 328 7.24 15.60 2.74
N SER A 329 7.23 15.94 4.04
CA SER A 329 6.79 17.22 4.58
C SER A 329 7.74 18.37 4.20
N ARG A 330 7.21 19.59 4.26
CA ARG A 330 8.03 20.79 4.25
C ARG A 330 8.83 21.00 5.53
N PHE A 331 8.46 20.35 6.64
CA PHE A 331 9.26 20.35 7.86
C PHE A 331 10.36 19.30 7.77
N LYS A 332 11.61 19.74 7.92
CA LYS A 332 12.78 18.86 7.90
C LYS A 332 12.68 17.83 9.03
N ASN A 333 12.97 16.58 8.73
CA ASN A 333 12.92 15.44 9.67
C ASN A 333 11.53 15.06 10.21
N GLU A 334 10.44 15.71 9.76
CA GLU A 334 9.09 15.26 10.06
C GLU A 334 8.78 13.98 9.27
N LYS A 335 8.19 13.01 9.96
CA LYS A 335 7.68 11.78 9.36
C LYS A 335 6.20 11.96 9.08
N CYS A 336 5.79 11.77 7.84
CA CYS A 336 4.38 11.86 7.43
C CYS A 336 3.61 10.58 7.82
N LEU A 337 3.79 10.15 9.06
CA LEU A 337 3.18 8.95 9.63
C LEU A 337 2.30 9.31 10.82
N LYS A 338 1.20 8.58 10.96
CA LYS A 338 0.26 8.73 12.07
C LYS A 338 0.55 7.72 13.17
N GLU A 339 0.53 8.18 14.42
CA GLU A 339 0.55 7.32 15.58
C GLU A 339 -0.89 6.98 16.00
N THR A 340 -1.26 5.71 15.94
CA THR A 340 -2.59 5.25 16.34
C THR A 340 -2.51 4.50 17.67
N TRP A 341 -3.32 4.91 18.64
CA TRP A 341 -3.43 4.26 19.93
C TRP A 341 -4.17 2.92 19.82
N GLN A 342 -3.57 1.83 20.30
CA GLN A 342 -4.16 0.49 20.24
C GLN A 342 -4.78 0.02 21.59
N GLY A 343 -4.97 0.91 22.54
CA GLY A 343 -5.49 0.61 23.88
C GLY A 343 -4.41 0.43 24.96
N ASN A 344 -4.84 0.23 26.21
CA ASN A 344 -3.94 0.10 27.35
C ASN A 344 -3.01 -1.10 27.18
N ASN A 345 -1.70 -0.89 27.37
CA ASN A 345 -0.62 -1.87 27.29
C ASN A 345 -0.21 -2.38 25.89
N LYS A 346 -0.67 -1.76 24.78
CA LYS A 346 -0.13 -2.06 23.46
C LYS A 346 0.73 -0.90 22.95
N PRO A 347 1.83 -1.17 22.22
CA PRO A 347 2.61 -0.12 21.59
C PRO A 347 1.73 0.63 20.59
N LYS A 348 1.98 1.93 20.41
CA LYS A 348 1.30 2.72 19.37
C LYS A 348 1.63 2.13 17.98
N LYS A 349 0.60 1.95 17.15
CA LYS A 349 0.81 1.61 15.73
C LYS A 349 1.23 2.90 15.02
N VAL A 350 2.35 2.85 14.32
CA VAL A 350 2.84 3.95 13.47
C VAL A 350 2.66 3.53 12.02
N GLY A 351 1.97 4.34 11.23
CA GLY A 351 1.70 4.04 9.83
C GLY A 351 1.19 5.25 9.06
N ILE A 352 0.84 5.07 7.79
CA ILE A 352 0.13 6.09 7.02
C ILE A 352 -1.30 6.22 7.52
N GLU A 353 -1.98 7.31 7.12
CA GLU A 353 -3.40 7.52 7.46
C GLU A 353 -4.25 6.48 6.74
N GLU A 354 -5.11 5.81 7.50
CA GLU A 354 -6.11 4.88 6.99
C GLU A 354 -7.49 5.52 7.24
N SER A 355 -8.28 5.74 6.20
CA SER A 355 -9.61 6.31 6.29
C SER A 355 -10.54 5.68 5.26
N SER A 356 -11.83 5.88 5.37
CA SER A 356 -12.79 5.46 4.36
C SER A 356 -13.73 6.59 4.01
N ILE A 357 -14.07 6.68 2.74
CA ILE A 357 -15.07 7.62 2.24
C ILE A 357 -16.27 6.84 1.71
N LYS A 358 -17.47 7.32 2.04
CA LYS A 358 -18.73 6.78 1.51
C LYS A 358 -19.28 7.75 0.48
N LEU A 359 -19.40 7.29 -0.75
CA LEU A 359 -19.99 8.00 -1.87
C LEU A 359 -21.26 7.26 -2.33
N ALA A 360 -22.01 7.83 -3.24
CA ALA A 360 -23.18 7.17 -3.82
C ALA A 360 -22.82 5.85 -4.53
N SER A 361 -21.62 5.77 -5.10
CA SER A 361 -21.06 4.58 -5.78
C SER A 361 -20.45 3.53 -4.86
N GLY A 362 -20.43 3.72 -3.54
CA GLY A 362 -19.90 2.75 -2.59
C GLY A 362 -18.99 3.31 -1.50
N GLN A 363 -18.38 2.41 -0.74
CA GLN A 363 -17.37 2.75 0.26
C GLN A 363 -15.99 2.44 -0.31
N TYR A 364 -15.06 3.40 -0.17
CA TYR A 364 -13.68 3.30 -0.64
C TYR A 364 -12.73 3.51 0.52
N ASP A 365 -11.78 2.60 0.68
CA ASP A 365 -10.75 2.70 1.69
C ASP A 365 -9.55 3.46 1.12
N LEU A 366 -9.04 4.41 1.88
CA LEU A 366 -7.97 5.31 1.49
C LEU A 366 -6.78 5.15 2.42
N MET A 367 -5.58 5.09 1.86
CA MET A 367 -4.32 5.01 2.60
C MET A 367 -3.35 6.04 2.03
N TYR A 368 -3.00 7.05 2.82
CA TYR A 368 -2.19 8.17 2.34
C TYR A 368 -1.27 8.76 3.42
N TYR A 369 -0.21 9.44 2.98
CA TYR A 369 0.68 10.19 3.87
C TYR A 369 0.04 11.52 4.27
N GLN A 370 0.12 11.88 5.57
CA GLN A 370 -0.25 13.22 6.02
C GLN A 370 0.93 14.17 5.81
N ILE A 371 0.97 14.89 4.69
CA ILE A 371 2.10 15.73 4.30
C ILE A 371 1.88 17.18 4.76
N SER A 372 2.54 17.55 5.85
CA SER A 372 2.46 18.93 6.36
C SER A 372 3.07 19.94 5.36
N GLY A 373 2.33 21.00 5.08
CA GLY A 373 2.76 22.10 4.22
C GLY A 373 2.61 21.85 2.71
N ARG A 374 1.99 20.75 2.29
CA ARG A 374 1.61 20.45 0.91
C ARG A 374 0.15 20.02 0.86
N LEU A 375 -0.55 20.38 -0.20
CA LEU A 375 -1.90 19.89 -0.47
C LEU A 375 -1.81 18.61 -1.32
N GLN A 376 -2.57 17.59 -0.95
CA GLN A 376 -2.72 16.38 -1.76
C GLN A 376 -4.14 16.30 -2.31
N ILE A 377 -4.28 15.93 -3.58
CA ILE A 377 -5.57 15.77 -4.26
C ILE A 377 -5.55 14.47 -5.06
N ASP A 378 -6.38 13.53 -4.66
CA ASP A 378 -6.68 12.34 -5.44
C ASP A 378 -7.79 12.66 -6.44
N LEU A 379 -7.46 12.66 -7.72
CA LEU A 379 -8.38 13.04 -8.79
C LEU A 379 -9.54 12.06 -8.95
N LEU A 380 -9.34 10.75 -8.70
CA LEU A 380 -10.42 9.78 -8.76
C LEU A 380 -11.49 10.10 -7.73
N ASN A 381 -11.08 10.35 -6.48
CA ASN A 381 -11.99 10.69 -5.40
C ASN A 381 -12.67 12.05 -5.61
N LEU A 382 -11.92 13.01 -6.17
CA LEU A 382 -12.46 14.32 -6.53
C LEU A 382 -13.55 14.19 -7.60
N PHE A 383 -13.28 13.49 -8.70
CA PHE A 383 -14.25 13.30 -9.79
C PHE A 383 -15.46 12.50 -9.36
N ARG A 384 -15.28 11.42 -8.58
CA ARG A 384 -16.41 10.65 -8.03
C ARG A 384 -17.33 11.48 -7.15
N ARG A 385 -16.77 12.44 -6.41
CA ARG A 385 -17.52 13.30 -5.50
C ARG A 385 -18.23 14.45 -6.22
N GLU A 386 -17.53 15.14 -7.12
CA GLU A 386 -18.00 16.37 -7.75
C GLU A 386 -18.78 16.10 -9.05
N GLU A 387 -18.34 15.13 -9.85
CA GLU A 387 -18.89 14.85 -11.17
C GLU A 387 -19.89 13.69 -11.16
N GLN A 388 -20.09 13.01 -10.02
CA GLN A 388 -20.97 11.83 -9.89
C GLN A 388 -20.69 10.77 -10.96
N LEU A 389 -19.43 10.60 -11.33
CA LEU A 389 -19.00 9.54 -12.24
C LEU A 389 -19.23 8.17 -11.59
N PRO A 390 -19.67 7.17 -12.37
CA PRO A 390 -19.93 5.83 -11.89
C PRO A 390 -18.70 5.14 -11.33
#